data_4a6d6e97eba47e91a6244c4c4be3e320
#
_entry.id   4a6d6e97eba47e91a6244c4c4be3e320
#
_cell.length_a   1.000
_cell.length_b   1.000
_cell.length_c   1.000
_cell.angle_alpha   90.00
_cell.angle_beta   90.00
_cell.angle_gamma   90.00
#
_symmetry.space_group_name_H-M   'P 1'
#
loop_
_entity.id
_entity.type
_entity.pdbx_description
1 polymer ?
#
loop_
_entity_poly.entity_id
_entity_poly.type
_entity_poly.pdbx_seq_one_letter_code
_entity_poly.pdbx_strand_id
1 'polypeptide(L)'
;MSTTNFRNITIIAHVDHGKTTLVDALLKQNNAFDDREEPGELIMDSNPLEKEKGITILAKNTSIRYKDVKVNIIDTPGHADFSGEVERVMNMADGCILLVDAVDGPMPQTRYVLQQAINYGLTTIVVINKIDRPQRRPNDVLNQIDDLFLDLATNDDQLDYPVLYASARDGYAVLNLDDQPDDGISPLLDVILDRVPSPKGSDSDPFQILVTALDHDDYAGQIAIGKISRGTISQKSKAAVIGTNGSISNHTVENTFVFDGMQKVKVSHASVGEIVAITGLENVHIGDTIADHEHPEPLPPIHVDEPTVKMTFGVNTSPLMGKEGDYHTTRELYKRLKDELRTNVGLRVSPTDNTDEFNVSGRGELHLSILAETMRREGYEFQVSQAKPIFKLIDGKTHEPYETLHIETNESHYGVLTENLNHRLAVLEDVVNDGSGILRLRFLIPTRGLIGFRSFFQNATRGDGIMSSTFAGYKFKTGTVSQSTQGFLVASQAGTSVAFGLTNAQERGKTMISAGKQVYEGMIVGLHKRPTDLAVNVCKEKKLTNMRSSTADITTKLIKPIELSLEESLDIISEEELIEITPDHLRLRKRILSTTERLRFEKRIKQTAAATK
;
A
#
# COMPACT_ATOMS: atom_id res chain seq x y z
N MET A 1 16.16 16.63 37.68
CA MET A 1 16.27 15.88 36.44
C MET A 1 15.65 16.75 35.36
N SER A 2 16.39 17.06 34.30
CA SER A 2 15.85 17.86 33.18
C SER A 2 14.73 17.05 32.55
N THR A 3 13.50 17.54 32.61
CA THR A 3 12.38 16.97 31.85
C THR A 3 12.72 17.15 30.38
N THR A 4 13.04 16.06 29.69
CA THR A 4 13.29 16.09 28.26
C THR A 4 12.01 16.58 27.58
N ASN A 5 12.11 17.67 26.84
CA ASN A 5 10.97 18.21 26.12
C ASN A 5 10.83 17.46 24.80
N PHE A 6 9.67 16.93 24.49
CA PHE A 6 9.40 16.15 23.28
C PHE A 6 8.51 16.91 22.30
N ARG A 7 8.69 16.64 21.01
CA ARG A 7 7.74 16.94 19.94
C ARG A 7 7.57 15.69 19.10
N ASN A 8 6.35 15.23 18.94
CA ASN A 8 6.02 14.08 18.11
C ASN A 8 5.35 14.58 16.84
N ILE A 9 6.00 14.43 15.71
CA ILE A 9 5.50 14.89 14.42
C ILE A 9 5.38 13.73 13.44
N THR A 10 4.40 13.82 12.59
CA THR A 10 4.28 12.95 11.41
C THR A 10 4.45 13.77 10.14
N ILE A 11 4.99 13.15 9.09
CA ILE A 11 5.13 13.81 7.78
C ILE A 11 4.16 13.15 6.81
N ILE A 12 3.23 13.94 6.31
CA ILE A 12 2.22 13.53 5.34
C ILE A 12 2.51 14.17 3.99
N ALA A 13 2.51 13.37 2.94
CA ALA A 13 2.82 13.81 1.59
C ALA A 13 2.19 12.86 0.56
N HIS A 14 1.95 13.38 -0.64
CA HIS A 14 1.73 12.50 -1.79
C HIS A 14 3.03 11.80 -2.20
N VAL A 15 2.90 10.71 -2.94
CA VAL A 15 4.05 10.01 -3.56
C VAL A 15 4.85 11.02 -4.39
N ASP A 16 6.16 10.92 -4.35
CA ASP A 16 7.10 11.80 -5.06
C ASP A 16 7.13 13.29 -4.64
N HIS A 17 6.38 13.74 -3.63
CA HIS A 17 6.46 15.12 -3.12
C HIS A 17 7.76 15.40 -2.33
N GLY A 18 8.59 14.37 -2.10
CA GLY A 18 9.91 14.51 -1.49
C GLY A 18 9.94 14.27 0.02
N LYS A 19 9.00 13.46 0.55
CA LYS A 19 8.92 13.10 1.97
C LYS A 19 10.22 12.49 2.49
N THR A 20 10.70 11.41 1.88
CA THR A 20 11.94 10.73 2.25
C THR A 20 13.15 11.67 2.17
N THR A 21 13.21 12.50 1.12
CA THR A 21 14.27 13.50 0.94
C THR A 21 14.27 14.54 2.06
N LEU A 22 13.08 14.99 2.53
CA LEU A 22 12.97 15.93 3.63
C LEU A 22 13.44 15.30 4.95
N VAL A 23 13.02 14.06 5.23
CA VAL A 23 13.47 13.33 6.43
C VAL A 23 14.98 13.13 6.42
N ASP A 24 15.55 12.73 5.28
CA ASP A 24 17.00 12.60 5.12
C ASP A 24 17.74 13.94 5.37
N ALA A 25 17.18 15.06 4.88
CA ALA A 25 17.78 16.38 5.12
C ALA A 25 17.73 16.75 6.62
N LEU A 26 16.61 16.47 7.30
CA LEU A 26 16.45 16.66 8.75
C LEU A 26 17.46 15.83 9.53
N LEU A 27 17.63 14.56 9.18
CA LEU A 27 18.56 13.65 9.83
C LEU A 27 20.02 14.09 9.60
N LYS A 28 20.40 14.41 8.36
CA LYS A 28 21.76 14.81 7.98
C LYS A 28 22.23 16.08 8.70
N GLN A 29 21.40 17.09 8.76
CA GLN A 29 21.79 18.36 9.39
C GLN A 29 21.85 18.31 10.93
N ASN A 30 21.20 17.32 11.55
CA ASN A 30 21.22 17.15 13.01
C ASN A 30 22.16 16.04 13.49
N ASN A 31 23.12 15.60 12.65
CA ASN A 31 24.12 14.57 12.99
C ASN A 31 23.52 13.29 13.61
N ALA A 32 22.33 12.90 13.14
CA ALA A 32 21.63 11.71 13.63
C ALA A 32 22.15 10.41 12.99
N PHE A 33 23.36 10.42 12.41
CA PHE A 33 24.00 9.27 11.73
C PHE A 33 25.23 8.78 12.46
N ASP A 34 25.49 7.48 12.34
CA ASP A 34 26.79 6.90 12.64
C ASP A 34 27.75 7.19 11.47
N ASP A 35 29.00 7.60 11.76
CA ASP A 35 30.06 7.96 10.77
C ASP A 35 30.41 6.83 9.77
N ARG A 36 29.71 5.69 9.84
CA ARG A 36 29.96 4.50 9.03
C ARG A 36 29.00 4.28 7.87
N GLU A 37 27.94 5.06 7.76
CA GLU A 37 26.99 4.97 6.65
C GLU A 37 27.39 5.96 5.54
N GLU A 38 27.69 5.44 4.35
CA GLU A 38 28.05 6.28 3.19
C GLU A 38 26.84 7.17 2.78
N PRO A 39 27.06 8.49 2.61
CA PRO A 39 25.99 9.42 2.24
C PRO A 39 25.65 9.30 0.75
N GLY A 40 24.81 8.37 0.38
CA GLY A 40 24.44 8.20 -1.04
C GLY A 40 23.07 7.61 -1.31
N GLU A 41 22.47 6.90 -0.37
CA GLU A 41 21.15 6.27 -0.54
C GLU A 41 20.11 6.90 0.39
N LEU A 42 18.83 6.90 -0.05
CA LEU A 42 17.69 7.31 0.76
C LEU A 42 17.56 6.36 1.96
N ILE A 43 17.86 6.89 3.14
CA ILE A 43 18.13 6.08 4.35
C ILE A 43 16.85 5.50 4.93
N MET A 44 15.75 6.25 4.85
CA MET A 44 14.46 5.80 5.35
C MET A 44 13.85 4.67 4.50
N ASP A 45 14.12 4.59 3.21
CA ASP A 45 13.59 3.55 2.33
C ASP A 45 14.49 2.31 2.34
N SER A 46 14.57 1.63 3.49
CA SER A 46 15.40 0.42 3.65
C SER A 46 14.80 -0.82 2.96
N ASN A 47 13.49 -0.83 2.71
CA ASN A 47 12.81 -1.96 2.05
C ASN A 47 12.99 -1.88 0.52
N PRO A 48 13.52 -2.94 -0.14
CA PRO A 48 13.67 -2.98 -1.59
C PRO A 48 12.38 -2.70 -2.37
N LEU A 49 11.21 -3.11 -1.84
CA LEU A 49 9.90 -2.86 -2.45
C LEU A 49 9.51 -1.37 -2.38
N GLU A 50 9.81 -0.69 -1.27
CA GLU A 50 9.56 0.75 -1.14
C GLU A 50 10.39 1.54 -2.17
N LYS A 51 11.68 1.19 -2.32
CA LYS A 51 12.57 1.80 -3.32
C LYS A 51 12.09 1.56 -4.76
N GLU A 52 11.65 0.34 -5.08
CA GLU A 52 11.19 -0.04 -6.41
C GLU A 52 9.85 0.63 -6.77
N LYS A 53 8.93 0.70 -5.81
CA LYS A 53 7.59 1.26 -6.01
C LYS A 53 7.53 2.78 -5.79
N GLY A 54 8.56 3.37 -5.17
CA GLY A 54 8.58 4.79 -4.80
C GLY A 54 7.54 5.16 -3.74
N ILE A 55 7.06 4.22 -2.93
CA ILE A 55 6.03 4.45 -1.91
C ILE A 55 6.51 3.94 -0.55
N THR A 56 6.17 4.66 0.51
CA THR A 56 6.31 4.16 1.87
C THR A 56 5.20 3.15 2.16
N ILE A 57 5.55 1.96 2.58
CA ILE A 57 4.63 0.85 2.89
C ILE A 57 4.40 0.75 4.39
N LEU A 58 5.48 0.78 5.17
CA LEU A 58 5.46 0.67 6.63
C LEU A 58 5.88 1.98 7.29
N ALA A 59 5.16 2.34 8.35
CA ALA A 59 5.53 3.47 9.19
C ALA A 59 6.86 3.20 9.91
N LYS A 60 7.74 4.19 9.95
CA LYS A 60 9.04 4.13 10.62
C LYS A 60 9.19 5.27 11.61
N ASN A 61 9.79 4.97 12.75
CA ASN A 61 10.06 5.95 13.78
C ASN A 61 11.54 6.33 13.75
N THR A 62 11.82 7.62 13.76
CA THR A 62 13.17 8.17 13.94
C THR A 62 13.12 9.37 14.86
N SER A 63 14.25 9.85 15.32
CA SER A 63 14.32 11.05 16.15
C SER A 63 15.55 11.89 15.85
N ILE A 64 15.43 13.18 16.10
CA ILE A 64 16.53 14.14 16.06
C ILE A 64 16.54 14.96 17.36
N ARG A 65 17.69 15.53 17.69
CA ARG A 65 17.82 16.49 18.79
C ARG A 65 18.08 17.87 18.21
N TYR A 66 17.21 18.81 18.51
CA TYR A 66 17.36 20.19 18.08
C TYR A 66 17.16 21.13 19.27
N LYS A 67 18.15 21.95 19.54
CA LYS A 67 18.26 22.68 20.80
C LYS A 67 18.03 21.70 21.95
N ASP A 68 17.50 21.88 23.02
CA ASP A 68 17.29 20.93 24.12
C ASP A 68 16.02 20.06 23.99
N VAL A 69 15.46 19.94 22.77
CA VAL A 69 14.22 19.20 22.51
C VAL A 69 14.51 17.98 21.63
N LYS A 70 13.91 16.86 22.00
CA LYS A 70 13.89 15.67 21.15
C LYS A 70 12.64 15.72 20.26
N VAL A 71 12.84 15.69 18.95
CA VAL A 71 11.79 15.65 17.96
C VAL A 71 11.72 14.21 17.41
N ASN A 72 10.65 13.50 17.77
CA ASN A 72 10.35 12.20 17.18
C ASN A 72 9.61 12.43 15.86
N ILE A 73 10.11 11.80 14.80
CA ILE A 73 9.56 11.89 13.44
C ILE A 73 9.00 10.52 13.08
N ILE A 74 7.73 10.49 12.74
CA ILE A 74 7.02 9.27 12.36
C ILE A 74 6.71 9.37 10.87
N ASP A 75 7.32 8.50 10.09
CA ASP A 75 7.08 8.42 8.66
C ASP A 75 5.77 7.68 8.36
N THR A 76 4.90 8.24 7.52
CA THR A 76 3.58 7.68 7.20
C THR A 76 3.49 7.23 5.76
N PRO A 77 2.83 6.07 5.48
CA PRO A 77 2.41 5.74 4.14
C PRO A 77 1.48 6.82 3.54
N GLY A 78 1.68 7.14 2.26
CA GLY A 78 0.83 8.12 1.56
C GLY A 78 -0.41 7.50 0.88
N HIS A 79 -0.47 6.19 0.71
CA HIS A 79 -1.52 5.52 -0.06
C HIS A 79 -2.72 5.09 0.81
N ALA A 80 -3.95 5.30 0.30
CA ALA A 80 -5.19 4.96 1.03
C ALA A 80 -5.32 3.48 1.40
N ASP A 81 -4.72 2.55 0.63
CA ASP A 81 -4.70 1.12 0.94
C ASP A 81 -3.97 0.79 2.25
N PHE A 82 -3.14 1.71 2.75
CA PHE A 82 -2.42 1.62 4.03
C PHE A 82 -3.05 2.50 5.12
N SER A 83 -4.33 2.81 5.01
CA SER A 83 -5.05 3.67 5.98
C SER A 83 -4.88 3.21 7.42
N GLY A 84 -4.85 1.90 7.69
CA GLY A 84 -4.60 1.37 9.03
C GLY A 84 -3.24 1.79 9.62
N GLU A 85 -2.20 1.91 8.78
CA GLU A 85 -0.89 2.45 9.21
C GLU A 85 -0.99 3.94 9.51
N VAL A 86 -1.69 4.70 8.67
CA VAL A 86 -1.90 6.14 8.84
C VAL A 86 -2.60 6.42 10.17
N GLU A 87 -3.71 5.74 10.47
CA GLU A 87 -4.48 5.90 11.70
C GLU A 87 -3.63 5.59 12.95
N ARG A 88 -2.80 4.56 12.90
CA ARG A 88 -1.88 4.20 13.99
C ARG A 88 -0.85 5.28 14.26
N VAL A 89 -0.26 5.83 13.21
CA VAL A 89 0.75 6.90 13.31
C VAL A 89 0.15 8.17 13.87
N MET A 90 -1.05 8.56 13.41
CA MET A 90 -1.73 9.78 13.88
C MET A 90 -1.95 9.76 15.40
N ASN A 91 -2.18 8.59 16.00
CA ASN A 91 -2.29 8.43 17.45
C ASN A 91 -1.00 8.74 18.23
N MET A 92 0.17 8.61 17.60
CA MET A 92 1.45 8.91 18.25
C MET A 92 1.89 10.36 18.07
N ALA A 93 1.40 11.05 17.05
CA ALA A 93 1.80 12.41 16.71
C ALA A 93 1.05 13.47 17.56
N ASP A 94 1.67 14.62 17.74
CA ASP A 94 1.08 15.84 18.33
C ASP A 94 0.96 16.95 17.28
N GLY A 95 1.70 16.82 16.16
CA GLY A 95 1.62 17.68 14.98
C GLY A 95 1.93 16.94 13.70
N CYS A 96 1.57 17.54 12.57
CA CYS A 96 1.88 16.99 11.25
C CYS A 96 2.49 18.05 10.33
N ILE A 97 3.42 17.60 9.48
CA ILE A 97 3.96 18.38 8.37
C ILE A 97 3.24 17.93 7.10
N LEU A 98 2.47 18.83 6.50
CA LEU A 98 1.87 18.64 5.19
C LEU A 98 2.87 19.08 4.11
N LEU A 99 3.48 18.12 3.42
CA LEU A 99 4.45 18.38 2.37
C LEU A 99 3.80 18.35 1.00
N VAL A 100 3.86 19.47 0.28
CA VAL A 100 3.24 19.64 -1.05
C VAL A 100 4.28 20.07 -2.07
N ASP A 101 4.29 19.48 -3.26
CA ASP A 101 5.17 19.87 -4.37
C ASP A 101 4.75 21.24 -4.94
N ALA A 102 5.70 22.15 -5.13
CA ALA A 102 5.49 23.50 -5.67
C ALA A 102 5.02 23.52 -7.14
N VAL A 103 5.14 22.41 -7.86
CA VAL A 103 4.69 22.26 -9.26
C VAL A 103 3.33 21.59 -9.32
N ASP A 104 3.20 20.43 -8.65
CA ASP A 104 2.03 19.57 -8.76
C ASP A 104 0.86 20.08 -7.89
N GLY A 105 1.17 20.64 -6.70
CA GLY A 105 0.17 21.10 -5.74
C GLY A 105 -0.41 19.96 -4.89
N PRO A 106 -1.51 20.22 -4.13
CA PRO A 106 -2.14 19.20 -3.30
C PRO A 106 -2.85 18.16 -4.18
N MET A 107 -2.45 16.90 -4.03
CA MET A 107 -2.95 15.76 -4.77
C MET A 107 -4.09 15.05 -4.02
N PRO A 108 -4.92 14.19 -4.67
CA PRO A 108 -6.05 13.54 -4.03
C PRO A 108 -5.73 12.75 -2.75
N GLN A 109 -4.56 12.10 -2.68
CA GLN A 109 -4.11 11.40 -1.47
C GLN A 109 -3.81 12.37 -0.32
N THR A 110 -3.31 13.56 -0.62
CA THR A 110 -3.07 14.63 0.35
C THR A 110 -4.34 14.97 1.11
N ARG A 111 -5.49 15.04 0.41
CA ARG A 111 -6.80 15.31 1.01
C ARG A 111 -7.17 14.27 2.07
N TYR A 112 -7.01 12.98 1.76
CA TYR A 112 -7.34 11.91 2.70
C TYR A 112 -6.51 11.99 3.98
N VAL A 113 -5.18 12.09 3.84
CA VAL A 113 -4.26 12.07 4.98
C VAL A 113 -4.40 13.35 5.82
N LEU A 114 -4.63 14.51 5.19
CA LEU A 114 -4.91 15.77 5.89
C LEU A 114 -6.23 15.68 6.66
N GLN A 115 -7.29 15.10 6.08
CA GLN A 115 -8.56 14.88 6.79
C GLN A 115 -8.35 14.05 8.06
N GLN A 116 -7.51 13.00 7.99
CA GLN A 116 -7.18 12.20 9.18
C GLN A 116 -6.42 13.06 10.22
N ALA A 117 -5.41 13.82 9.81
CA ALA A 117 -4.66 14.69 10.73
C ALA A 117 -5.58 15.70 11.44
N ILE A 118 -6.52 16.30 10.72
CA ILE A 118 -7.54 17.22 11.26
C ILE A 118 -8.47 16.50 12.25
N ASN A 119 -8.95 15.30 11.91
CA ASN A 119 -9.82 14.50 12.76
C ASN A 119 -9.14 14.09 14.09
N TYR A 120 -7.83 13.83 14.06
CA TYR A 120 -7.02 13.56 15.25
C TYR A 120 -6.58 14.83 16.01
N GLY A 121 -6.93 16.02 15.51
CA GLY A 121 -6.62 17.30 16.15
C GLY A 121 -5.13 17.64 16.13
N LEU A 122 -4.38 17.17 15.13
CA LEU A 122 -2.96 17.45 14.99
C LEU A 122 -2.74 18.91 14.53
N THR A 123 -1.75 19.57 15.13
CA THR A 123 -1.30 20.88 14.65
C THR A 123 -0.60 20.71 13.31
N THR A 124 -1.10 21.36 12.27
CA THR A 124 -0.58 21.23 10.90
C THR A 124 0.41 22.34 10.56
N ILE A 125 1.54 21.96 9.97
CA ILE A 125 2.54 22.85 9.38
C ILE A 125 2.60 22.52 7.89
N VAL A 126 2.44 23.53 7.03
CA VAL A 126 2.50 23.35 5.58
C VAL A 126 3.91 23.62 5.07
N VAL A 127 4.45 22.72 4.26
CA VAL A 127 5.75 22.89 3.60
C VAL A 127 5.58 22.72 2.10
N ILE A 128 5.74 23.81 1.35
CA ILE A 128 5.74 23.81 -0.12
C ILE A 128 7.16 23.48 -0.58
N ASN A 129 7.36 22.25 -1.05
CA ASN A 129 8.66 21.69 -1.40
C ASN A 129 8.98 21.83 -2.90
N LYS A 130 10.24 21.61 -3.25
CA LYS A 130 10.78 21.66 -4.61
C LYS A 130 10.68 23.05 -5.24
N ILE A 131 10.89 24.08 -4.43
CA ILE A 131 10.95 25.48 -4.92
C ILE A 131 12.18 25.76 -5.80
N ASP A 132 13.13 24.82 -5.87
CA ASP A 132 14.27 24.82 -6.80
C ASP A 132 13.85 24.58 -8.27
N ARG A 133 12.64 24.01 -8.50
CA ARG A 133 12.18 23.68 -9.86
C ARG A 133 11.79 24.93 -10.67
N PRO A 134 12.17 25.01 -11.97
CA PRO A 134 11.85 26.17 -12.82
C PRO A 134 10.33 26.39 -13.02
N GLN A 135 9.53 25.29 -12.99
CA GLN A 135 8.08 25.32 -13.21
C GLN A 135 7.29 25.55 -11.92
N ARG A 136 7.95 25.90 -10.82
CA ARG A 136 7.31 26.16 -9.54
C ARG A 136 6.24 27.26 -9.65
N ARG A 137 5.11 27.04 -8.95
CA ARG A 137 3.98 27.96 -8.83
C ARG A 137 3.50 28.08 -7.38
N PRO A 138 4.37 28.48 -6.44
CA PRO A 138 4.09 28.36 -5.01
C PRO A 138 2.85 29.14 -4.56
N ASN A 139 2.54 30.29 -5.16
CA ASN A 139 1.35 31.08 -4.81
C ASN A 139 0.06 30.37 -5.24
N ASP A 140 0.03 29.75 -6.43
CA ASP A 140 -1.15 28.99 -6.87
C ASP A 140 -1.34 27.75 -6.02
N VAL A 141 -0.23 27.08 -5.66
CA VAL A 141 -0.26 25.91 -4.76
C VAL A 141 -0.76 26.29 -3.37
N LEU A 142 -0.36 27.46 -2.85
CA LEU A 142 -0.86 27.97 -1.57
C LEU A 142 -2.37 28.19 -1.63
N ASN A 143 -2.90 28.84 -2.67
CA ASN A 143 -4.33 29.03 -2.84
C ASN A 143 -5.09 27.68 -2.88
N GLN A 144 -4.54 26.66 -3.56
CA GLN A 144 -5.13 25.31 -3.60
C GLN A 144 -5.12 24.63 -2.22
N ILE A 145 -4.09 24.91 -1.41
CA ILE A 145 -4.01 24.40 -0.03
C ILE A 145 -5.05 25.12 0.85
N ASP A 146 -5.19 26.43 0.71
CA ASP A 146 -6.21 27.21 1.43
C ASP A 146 -7.62 26.69 1.11
N ASP A 147 -7.94 26.47 -0.15
CA ASP A 147 -9.21 25.85 -0.59
C ASP A 147 -9.41 24.47 0.05
N LEU A 148 -8.33 23.65 0.09
CA LEU A 148 -8.39 22.33 0.71
C LEU A 148 -8.65 22.38 2.21
N PHE A 149 -8.03 23.32 2.94
CA PHE A 149 -8.29 23.52 4.36
C PHE A 149 -9.70 24.05 4.61
N LEU A 150 -10.20 24.99 3.81
CA LEU A 150 -11.57 25.48 3.89
C LEU A 150 -12.62 24.36 3.72
N ASP A 151 -12.33 23.39 2.87
CA ASP A 151 -13.20 22.24 2.66
C ASP A 151 -13.18 21.22 3.82
N LEU A 152 -12.05 21.11 4.53
CA LEU A 152 -11.81 20.05 5.51
C LEU A 152 -11.89 20.51 6.95
N ALA A 153 -11.59 21.78 7.25
CA ALA A 153 -11.58 22.31 8.59
C ALA A 153 -12.97 22.27 9.24
N THR A 154 -12.98 21.93 10.52
CA THR A 154 -14.19 21.87 11.35
C THR A 154 -14.29 23.04 12.34
N ASN A 155 -13.21 23.79 12.51
CA ASN A 155 -13.13 24.99 13.34
C ASN A 155 -12.08 25.97 12.79
N ASP A 156 -12.14 27.22 13.24
CA ASP A 156 -11.27 28.30 12.76
C ASP A 156 -9.80 28.11 13.16
N ASP A 157 -9.51 27.45 14.28
CA ASP A 157 -8.13 27.21 14.74
C ASP A 157 -7.33 26.34 13.76
N GLN A 158 -8.02 25.50 12.99
CA GLN A 158 -7.42 24.63 11.98
C GLN A 158 -7.02 25.37 10.69
N LEU A 159 -7.48 26.62 10.52
CA LEU A 159 -7.12 27.50 9.42
C LEU A 159 -5.89 28.37 9.73
N ASP A 160 -5.43 28.41 11.00
CA ASP A 160 -4.19 29.09 11.39
C ASP A 160 -3.00 28.13 11.31
N TYR A 161 -2.48 27.90 10.13
CA TYR A 161 -1.30 27.05 9.91
C TYR A 161 -0.13 27.85 9.33
N PRO A 162 1.09 27.63 9.83
CA PRO A 162 2.30 28.22 9.27
C PRO A 162 2.65 27.57 7.92
N VAL A 163 3.16 28.40 7.01
CA VAL A 163 3.61 27.96 5.68
C VAL A 163 5.11 28.20 5.56
N LEU A 164 5.85 27.20 5.09
CA LEU A 164 7.26 27.29 4.75
C LEU A 164 7.47 26.85 3.30
N TYR A 165 8.56 27.33 2.74
CA TYR A 165 9.01 26.97 1.38
C TYR A 165 10.33 26.22 1.50
N ALA A 166 10.46 25.08 0.81
CA ALA A 166 11.63 24.22 0.98
C ALA A 166 12.17 23.68 -0.35
N SER A 167 13.47 23.46 -0.38
CA SER A 167 14.12 22.51 -1.28
C SER A 167 14.75 21.41 -0.43
N ALA A 168 13.99 20.31 -0.24
CA ALA A 168 14.47 19.17 0.53
C ALA A 168 15.74 18.56 -0.08
N ARG A 169 15.87 18.62 -1.42
CA ARG A 169 17.05 18.17 -2.16
C ARG A 169 18.29 18.97 -1.81
N ASP A 170 18.16 20.30 -1.75
CA ASP A 170 19.27 21.21 -1.47
C ASP A 170 19.43 21.45 0.05
N GLY A 171 18.50 20.90 0.86
CA GLY A 171 18.58 20.85 2.32
C GLY A 171 18.27 22.16 3.01
N TYR A 172 17.34 22.99 2.50
CA TYR A 172 16.94 24.23 3.16
C TYR A 172 15.43 24.45 3.21
N ALA A 173 15.00 25.29 4.16
CA ALA A 173 13.64 25.79 4.27
C ALA A 173 13.65 27.28 4.65
N VAL A 174 12.69 28.04 4.14
CA VAL A 174 12.55 29.49 4.40
C VAL A 174 11.09 29.84 4.72
N LEU A 175 10.87 30.91 5.46
CA LEU A 175 9.53 31.41 5.75
C LEU A 175 8.93 32.21 4.60
N ASN A 176 9.76 32.96 3.86
CA ASN A 176 9.33 33.72 2.69
C ASN A 176 10.18 33.33 1.48
N LEU A 177 9.58 33.39 0.29
CA LEU A 177 10.27 33.03 -0.96
C LEU A 177 11.49 33.89 -1.30
N ASP A 178 11.54 35.13 -0.75
CA ASP A 178 12.64 36.08 -0.98
C ASP A 178 13.76 35.96 0.07
N ASP A 179 13.58 35.09 1.09
CA ASP A 179 14.57 34.87 2.14
C ASP A 179 15.77 34.11 1.57
N GLN A 180 16.97 34.42 2.10
CA GLN A 180 18.17 33.65 1.73
C GLN A 180 18.20 32.33 2.48
N PRO A 181 18.61 31.21 1.86
CA PRO A 181 18.62 29.88 2.48
C PRO A 181 19.85 29.63 3.37
N ASP A 182 20.20 30.61 4.22
CA ASP A 182 21.47 30.58 4.99
C ASP A 182 21.43 29.61 6.17
N ASP A 183 20.25 29.35 6.75
CA ASP A 183 20.08 28.57 7.97
C ASP A 183 19.74 27.08 7.71
N GLY A 184 19.87 26.61 6.48
CA GLY A 184 19.52 25.24 6.11
C GLY A 184 18.06 24.89 6.42
N ILE A 185 17.82 23.77 7.12
CA ILE A 185 16.46 23.31 7.47
C ILE A 185 16.01 23.81 8.86
N SER A 186 16.84 24.53 9.57
CA SER A 186 16.58 25.04 10.93
C SER A 186 15.28 25.87 11.06
N PRO A 187 14.87 26.71 10.07
CA PRO A 187 13.60 27.42 10.15
C PRO A 187 12.38 26.51 10.31
N LEU A 188 12.39 25.32 9.65
CA LEU A 188 11.32 24.34 9.84
C LEU A 188 11.31 23.77 11.26
N LEU A 189 12.48 23.46 11.82
CA LEU A 189 12.61 22.98 13.19
C LEU A 189 12.16 24.02 14.22
N ASP A 190 12.47 25.28 13.98
CA ASP A 190 12.01 26.38 14.85
C ASP A 190 10.48 26.52 14.84
N VAL A 191 9.83 26.42 13.68
CA VAL A 191 8.37 26.43 13.58
C VAL A 191 7.76 25.19 14.25
N ILE A 192 8.39 24.01 14.13
CA ILE A 192 7.95 22.81 14.85
C ILE A 192 7.97 23.03 16.37
N LEU A 193 9.05 23.62 16.91
CA LEU A 193 9.14 23.89 18.34
C LEU A 193 8.14 24.93 18.83
N ASP A 194 7.83 25.93 18.00
CA ASP A 194 6.90 27.02 18.33
C ASP A 194 5.43 26.56 18.26
N ARG A 195 5.05 25.84 17.22
CA ARG A 195 3.65 25.53 16.90
C ARG A 195 3.17 24.19 17.41
N VAL A 196 4.00 23.14 17.35
CA VAL A 196 3.58 21.81 17.81
C VAL A 196 3.59 21.78 19.34
N PRO A 197 2.47 21.42 20.01
CA PRO A 197 2.42 21.38 21.46
C PRO A 197 3.32 20.28 22.03
N SER A 198 3.77 20.46 23.26
CA SER A 198 4.38 19.38 24.03
C SER A 198 3.34 18.31 24.34
N PRO A 199 3.72 17.01 24.40
CA PRO A 199 2.83 15.95 24.82
C PRO A 199 2.11 16.25 26.12
N LYS A 200 0.82 15.94 26.18
CA LYS A 200 0.00 16.11 27.38
C LYS A 200 0.19 14.92 28.31
N GLY A 201 0.12 15.12 29.62
CA GLY A 201 0.24 14.07 30.64
C GLY A 201 1.23 14.47 31.74
N SER A 202 1.31 13.69 32.80
CA SER A 202 2.21 13.89 33.92
C SER A 202 3.04 12.61 34.18
N ASP A 203 4.32 12.78 34.47
CA ASP A 203 5.22 11.68 34.86
C ASP A 203 4.82 11.03 36.20
N SER A 204 4.05 11.73 37.03
CA SER A 204 3.56 11.23 38.35
C SER A 204 2.30 10.38 38.25
N ASP A 205 1.63 10.37 37.09
CA ASP A 205 0.41 9.59 36.90
C ASP A 205 0.74 8.09 36.70
N PRO A 206 -0.23 7.18 36.91
CA PRO A 206 -0.09 5.79 36.55
C PRO A 206 0.27 5.62 35.07
N PHE A 207 1.25 4.78 34.81
CA PHE A 207 1.78 4.54 33.48
C PHE A 207 0.73 4.04 32.48
N GLN A 208 0.78 4.55 31.24
CA GLN A 208 -0.13 4.14 30.17
C GLN A 208 0.44 4.38 28.78
N ILE A 209 0.38 3.34 27.94
CA ILE A 209 0.76 3.36 26.51
C ILE A 209 -0.32 2.67 25.69
N LEU A 210 -0.68 3.22 24.54
CA LEU A 210 -1.42 2.53 23.49
C LEU A 210 -0.42 1.84 22.53
N VAL A 211 -0.58 0.56 22.29
CA VAL A 211 0.24 -0.19 21.33
C VAL A 211 -0.19 0.17 19.92
N THR A 212 0.67 0.86 19.21
CA THR A 212 0.41 1.35 17.85
C THR A 212 1.13 0.56 16.77
N ALA A 213 2.26 -0.07 17.11
CA ALA A 213 3.00 -0.93 16.21
C ALA A 213 3.58 -2.13 16.96
N LEU A 214 3.84 -3.19 16.24
CA LEU A 214 4.55 -4.38 16.72
C LEU A 214 5.74 -4.65 15.83
N ASP A 215 6.82 -5.10 16.46
CA ASP A 215 8.01 -5.59 15.80
C ASP A 215 8.41 -6.93 16.42
N HIS A 216 9.32 -7.65 15.82
CA HIS A 216 9.78 -8.93 16.29
C HIS A 216 11.31 -9.04 16.17
N ASP A 217 11.93 -9.50 17.22
CA ASP A 217 13.34 -9.81 17.24
C ASP A 217 13.52 -11.29 17.65
N ASP A 218 14.41 -12.00 16.97
CA ASP A 218 14.59 -13.44 17.18
C ASP A 218 15.06 -13.79 18.61
N TYR A 219 15.71 -12.85 19.32
CA TYR A 219 16.20 -13.03 20.68
C TYR A 219 15.29 -12.40 21.74
N ALA A 220 14.76 -11.20 21.46
CA ALA A 220 13.92 -10.44 22.39
C ALA A 220 12.42 -10.76 22.25
N GLY A 221 12.03 -11.53 21.24
CA GLY A 221 10.65 -11.87 20.97
C GLY A 221 9.82 -10.70 20.44
N GLN A 222 8.57 -10.62 20.89
CA GLN A 222 7.65 -9.57 20.49
C GLN A 222 8.04 -8.23 21.12
N ILE A 223 8.01 -7.17 20.31
CA ILE A 223 8.32 -5.78 20.70
C ILE A 223 7.08 -4.94 20.48
N ALA A 224 6.53 -4.36 21.55
CA ALA A 224 5.41 -3.44 21.50
C ALA A 224 5.91 -2.00 21.39
N ILE A 225 5.39 -1.23 20.42
CA ILE A 225 5.79 0.16 20.17
C ILE A 225 4.58 1.07 20.38
N GLY A 226 4.80 2.19 21.09
CA GLY A 226 3.77 3.20 21.34
C GLY A 226 4.32 4.44 22.03
N LYS A 227 3.50 5.51 22.06
CA LYS A 227 3.80 6.74 22.80
C LYS A 227 3.31 6.61 24.25
N ILE A 228 4.16 7.01 25.19
CA ILE A 228 3.76 7.13 26.61
C ILE A 228 2.76 8.28 26.74
N SER A 229 1.50 7.96 27.05
CA SER A 229 0.44 8.95 27.21
C SER A 229 0.49 9.62 28.59
N ARG A 230 0.85 8.87 29.62
CA ARG A 230 1.06 9.36 30.99
C ARG A 230 1.97 8.42 31.79
N GLY A 231 2.53 8.92 32.87
CA GLY A 231 3.40 8.17 33.76
C GLY A 231 4.80 7.91 33.19
N THR A 232 5.52 7.04 33.86
CA THR A 232 6.87 6.63 33.48
C THR A 232 6.97 5.12 33.49
N ILE A 233 7.76 4.55 32.57
CA ILE A 233 8.08 3.13 32.54
C ILE A 233 9.55 2.90 32.86
N SER A 234 9.82 1.84 33.60
CA SER A 234 11.19 1.44 33.93
C SER A 234 11.41 -0.02 33.56
N GLN A 235 12.66 -0.36 33.30
CA GLN A 235 13.07 -1.75 33.10
C GLN A 235 12.72 -2.59 34.35
N LYS A 236 12.24 -3.81 34.14
CA LYS A 236 11.79 -4.76 35.17
C LYS A 236 10.55 -4.32 35.97
N SER A 237 9.84 -3.27 35.55
CA SER A 237 8.56 -2.92 36.13
C SER A 237 7.47 -3.94 35.75
N LYS A 238 6.47 -4.06 36.62
CA LYS A 238 5.26 -4.83 36.32
C LYS A 238 4.31 -3.98 35.49
N ALA A 239 3.73 -4.56 34.46
CA ALA A 239 2.76 -3.90 33.60
C ALA A 239 1.54 -4.80 33.37
N ALA A 240 0.37 -4.23 33.24
CA ALA A 240 -0.84 -4.89 32.82
C ALA A 240 -1.06 -4.64 31.32
N VAL A 241 -1.29 -5.68 30.54
CA VAL A 241 -1.74 -5.58 29.14
C VAL A 241 -3.25 -5.75 29.13
N ILE A 242 -3.96 -4.74 28.62
CA ILE A 242 -5.41 -4.69 28.53
C ILE A 242 -5.76 -4.84 27.04
N GLY A 243 -6.33 -5.99 26.70
CA GLY A 243 -6.78 -6.28 25.34
C GLY A 243 -8.01 -5.45 24.94
N THR A 244 -8.19 -5.25 23.64
CA THR A 244 -9.37 -4.55 23.08
C THR A 244 -10.70 -5.22 23.44
N ASN A 245 -10.68 -6.51 23.83
CA ASN A 245 -11.82 -7.26 24.33
C ASN A 245 -12.06 -7.09 25.85
N GLY A 246 -11.26 -6.27 26.54
CA GLY A 246 -11.30 -6.08 27.99
C GLY A 246 -10.56 -7.15 28.80
N SER A 247 -9.85 -8.09 28.17
CA SER A 247 -9.00 -9.05 28.89
C SER A 247 -7.79 -8.34 29.50
N ILE A 248 -7.39 -8.73 30.72
CA ILE A 248 -6.21 -8.19 31.41
C ILE A 248 -5.22 -9.31 31.66
N SER A 249 -3.98 -9.12 31.29
CA SER A 249 -2.86 -10.00 31.60
C SER A 249 -1.71 -9.22 32.21
N ASN A 250 -1.01 -9.85 33.17
CA ASN A 250 0.10 -9.20 33.88
C ASN A 250 1.44 -9.74 33.37
N HIS A 251 2.34 -8.81 33.09
CA HIS A 251 3.65 -9.08 32.53
C HIS A 251 4.74 -8.32 33.28
N THR A 252 6.00 -8.66 32.99
CA THR A 252 7.15 -7.92 33.47
C THR A 252 7.88 -7.33 32.26
N VAL A 253 8.08 -6.04 32.23
CA VAL A 253 8.87 -5.36 31.19
C VAL A 253 10.33 -5.80 31.30
N GLU A 254 10.85 -6.47 30.30
CA GLU A 254 12.25 -6.87 30.29
C GLU A 254 13.17 -5.73 29.91
N ASN A 255 12.90 -5.11 28.77
CA ASN A 255 13.68 -3.99 28.27
C ASN A 255 12.77 -2.90 27.73
N THR A 256 13.25 -1.65 27.88
CA THR A 256 12.67 -0.46 27.28
C THR A 256 13.70 0.17 26.38
N PHE A 257 13.29 0.47 25.14
CA PHE A 257 14.13 1.14 24.15
C PHE A 257 13.46 2.44 23.73
N VAL A 258 14.25 3.43 23.39
CA VAL A 258 13.83 4.68 22.74
C VAL A 258 14.50 4.78 21.37
N PHE A 259 13.94 5.58 20.48
CA PHE A 259 14.56 5.84 19.19
C PHE A 259 15.57 6.99 19.35
N ASP A 260 16.78 6.81 18.88
CA ASP A 260 17.83 7.84 18.77
C ASP A 260 18.41 7.76 17.35
N GLY A 261 18.11 8.76 16.51
CA GLY A 261 18.23 8.57 15.07
C GLY A 261 17.34 7.41 14.59
N MET A 262 17.93 6.52 13.82
CA MET A 262 17.29 5.29 13.33
C MET A 262 17.43 4.10 14.29
N GLN A 263 18.23 4.22 15.35
CA GLN A 263 18.58 3.11 16.23
C GLN A 263 17.65 3.02 17.44
N LYS A 264 17.38 1.79 17.88
CA LYS A 264 16.71 1.52 19.16
C LYS A 264 17.75 1.46 20.28
N VAL A 265 17.76 2.45 21.15
CA VAL A 265 18.72 2.57 22.27
C VAL A 265 18.04 2.13 23.56
N LYS A 266 18.66 1.19 24.28
CA LYS A 266 18.14 0.70 25.55
C LYS A 266 18.28 1.76 26.63
N VAL A 267 17.18 2.00 27.37
CA VAL A 267 17.15 2.97 28.48
C VAL A 267 16.66 2.33 29.77
N SER A 268 17.03 2.91 30.91
CA SER A 268 16.59 2.44 32.21
C SER A 268 15.16 2.87 32.54
N HIS A 269 14.72 4.03 32.02
CA HIS A 269 13.39 4.58 32.18
C HIS A 269 13.04 5.49 31.00
N ALA A 270 11.75 5.66 30.75
CA ALA A 270 11.21 6.60 29.79
C ALA A 270 9.99 7.31 30.36
N SER A 271 9.70 8.54 29.91
CA SER A 271 8.70 9.46 30.47
C SER A 271 7.63 9.84 29.46
N VAL A 272 6.64 10.57 29.90
CA VAL A 272 5.52 11.08 29.07
C VAL A 272 6.01 11.70 27.75
N GLY A 273 5.34 11.34 26.67
CA GLY A 273 5.61 11.85 25.33
C GLY A 273 6.67 11.09 24.54
N GLU A 274 7.46 10.23 25.20
CA GLU A 274 8.46 9.43 24.50
C GLU A 274 7.81 8.28 23.73
N ILE A 275 8.30 8.01 22.52
CA ILE A 275 7.95 6.83 21.75
C ILE A 275 8.91 5.72 22.15
N VAL A 276 8.37 4.63 22.69
CA VAL A 276 9.14 3.53 23.24
C VAL A 276 8.84 2.21 22.56
N ALA A 277 9.84 1.33 22.59
CA ALA A 277 9.71 -0.06 22.19
C ALA A 277 9.97 -0.94 23.43
N ILE A 278 9.04 -1.81 23.76
CA ILE A 278 9.00 -2.59 25.01
C ILE A 278 9.03 -4.07 24.70
N THR A 279 9.88 -4.82 25.44
CA THR A 279 9.96 -6.29 25.36
C THR A 279 9.57 -6.96 26.68
N GLY A 280 9.34 -8.27 26.65
CA GLY A 280 8.90 -9.06 27.80
C GLY A 280 7.39 -9.17 27.94
N LEU A 281 6.65 -8.75 26.93
CA LEU A 281 5.20 -8.83 26.85
C LEU A 281 4.83 -9.93 25.85
N GLU A 282 3.93 -10.83 26.24
CA GLU A 282 3.46 -11.90 25.37
C GLU A 282 2.03 -11.66 24.89
N ASN A 283 1.73 -12.07 23.67
CA ASN A 283 0.39 -11.99 23.09
C ASN A 283 -0.22 -10.58 23.06
N VAL A 284 0.62 -9.57 22.86
CA VAL A 284 0.20 -8.17 22.70
C VAL A 284 -0.25 -7.95 21.26
N HIS A 285 -1.34 -7.23 21.09
CA HIS A 285 -1.88 -6.85 19.78
C HIS A 285 -1.90 -5.33 19.64
N ILE A 286 -1.94 -4.89 18.40
CA ILE A 286 -2.09 -3.47 18.10
C ILE A 286 -3.48 -3.02 18.56
N GLY A 287 -3.54 -1.87 19.26
CA GLY A 287 -4.74 -1.37 19.90
C GLY A 287 -4.89 -1.78 21.37
N ASP A 288 -4.07 -2.71 21.88
CA ASP A 288 -4.02 -3.02 23.29
C ASP A 288 -3.39 -1.87 24.08
N THR A 289 -3.77 -1.74 25.35
CA THR A 289 -3.17 -0.77 26.26
C THR A 289 -2.21 -1.46 27.20
N ILE A 290 -0.97 -0.95 27.30
CA ILE A 290 -0.02 -1.33 28.35
C ILE A 290 -0.14 -0.29 29.46
N ALA A 291 -0.54 -0.70 30.65
CA ALA A 291 -0.84 0.17 31.77
C ALA A 291 -0.09 -0.23 33.03
N ASP A 292 -0.15 0.65 34.02
CA ASP A 292 0.31 0.36 35.37
C ASP A 292 -0.42 -0.89 35.93
N HIS A 293 0.32 -1.75 36.62
CA HIS A 293 -0.19 -3.01 37.13
C HIS A 293 -1.24 -2.82 38.25
N GLU A 294 -1.10 -1.76 39.07
CA GLU A 294 -1.99 -1.48 40.19
C GLU A 294 -3.24 -0.69 39.75
N HIS A 295 -3.09 0.08 38.65
CA HIS A 295 -4.14 0.95 38.11
C HIS A 295 -4.34 0.68 36.60
N PRO A 296 -4.86 -0.48 36.21
CA PRO A 296 -5.03 -0.85 34.80
C PRO A 296 -6.24 -0.12 34.19
N GLU A 297 -5.98 0.93 33.45
CA GLU A 297 -7.00 1.68 32.71
C GLU A 297 -6.76 1.57 31.19
N PRO A 298 -7.79 1.21 30.38
CA PRO A 298 -7.65 1.13 28.94
C PRO A 298 -7.66 2.54 28.30
N LEU A 299 -6.87 2.70 27.24
CA LEU A 299 -7.01 3.81 26.28
C LEU A 299 -8.09 3.47 25.25
N PRO A 300 -8.69 4.47 24.59
CA PRO A 300 -9.57 4.23 23.46
C PRO A 300 -8.82 3.37 22.39
N PRO A 301 -9.44 2.28 21.93
CA PRO A 301 -8.80 1.43 20.93
C PRO A 301 -8.64 2.17 19.61
N ILE A 302 -7.60 1.81 18.84
CA ILE A 302 -7.41 2.35 17.50
C ILE A 302 -8.55 1.82 16.61
N HIS A 303 -9.28 2.73 16.00
CA HIS A 303 -10.30 2.36 15.02
C HIS A 303 -9.60 2.06 13.69
N VAL A 304 -9.53 0.79 13.32
CA VAL A 304 -9.02 0.39 12.00
C VAL A 304 -10.21 0.05 11.13
N ASP A 305 -10.31 0.70 10.01
CA ASP A 305 -11.36 0.43 9.03
C ASP A 305 -11.33 -1.04 8.57
N GLU A 306 -12.49 -1.61 8.32
CA GLU A 306 -12.61 -3.00 7.89
C GLU A 306 -12.10 -3.23 6.45
N PRO A 307 -11.57 -4.43 6.16
CA PRO A 307 -11.20 -4.82 4.81
C PRO A 307 -12.36 -4.72 3.83
N THR A 308 -12.10 -4.22 2.62
CA THR A 308 -13.10 -4.05 1.55
C THR A 308 -12.97 -5.08 0.43
N VAL A 309 -11.78 -5.65 0.25
CA VAL A 309 -11.49 -6.66 -0.77
C VAL A 309 -10.87 -7.91 -0.16
N LYS A 310 -11.04 -9.03 -0.85
CA LYS A 310 -10.41 -10.31 -0.50
C LYS A 310 -9.86 -11.01 -1.73
N MET A 311 -8.77 -11.75 -1.54
CA MET A 311 -8.17 -12.65 -2.51
C MET A 311 -8.00 -14.03 -1.88
N THR A 312 -8.02 -15.07 -2.70
CA THR A 312 -7.67 -16.42 -2.24
C THR A 312 -6.19 -16.66 -2.46
N PHE A 313 -5.48 -17.02 -1.39
CA PHE A 313 -4.10 -17.49 -1.41
C PHE A 313 -4.13 -19.00 -1.18
N GLY A 314 -3.52 -19.77 -2.07
CA GLY A 314 -3.50 -21.23 -1.98
C GLY A 314 -2.16 -21.79 -2.38
N VAL A 315 -1.93 -23.07 -2.04
CA VAL A 315 -0.74 -23.76 -2.55
C VAL A 315 -0.78 -23.84 -4.07
N ASN A 316 0.38 -23.80 -4.71
CA ASN A 316 0.46 -23.96 -6.15
C ASN A 316 0.04 -25.39 -6.54
N THR A 317 -0.97 -25.51 -7.39
CA THR A 317 -1.48 -26.82 -7.88
C THR A 317 -1.12 -27.04 -9.35
N SER A 318 -0.17 -26.30 -9.88
CA SER A 318 0.31 -26.49 -11.26
C SER A 318 1.22 -27.71 -11.41
N PRO A 319 1.41 -28.22 -12.62
CA PRO A 319 2.39 -29.30 -12.89
C PRO A 319 3.86 -28.91 -12.61
N LEU A 320 4.14 -27.64 -12.35
CA LEU A 320 5.47 -27.12 -12.02
C LEU A 320 5.67 -26.88 -10.50
N MET A 321 4.70 -27.22 -9.67
CA MET A 321 4.74 -27.07 -8.22
C MET A 321 6.01 -27.64 -7.59
N GLY A 322 6.59 -26.91 -6.61
CA GLY A 322 7.76 -27.33 -5.82
C GLY A 322 9.07 -27.32 -6.58
N LYS A 323 9.16 -26.64 -7.75
CA LYS A 323 10.40 -26.58 -8.54
C LYS A 323 11.22 -25.33 -8.32
N GLU A 324 10.61 -24.26 -7.85
CA GLU A 324 11.24 -22.94 -7.79
C GLU A 324 11.19 -22.30 -6.39
N GLY A 325 10.22 -22.67 -5.54
CA GLY A 325 10.06 -22.12 -4.20
C GLY A 325 10.58 -23.03 -3.10
N ASP A 326 11.20 -22.45 -2.07
CA ASP A 326 11.64 -23.17 -0.87
C ASP A 326 10.45 -23.55 0.02
N TYR A 327 9.41 -22.68 0.08
CA TYR A 327 8.22 -22.85 0.89
C TYR A 327 6.99 -23.00 -0.02
N HIS A 328 6.42 -24.21 -0.06
CA HIS A 328 5.32 -24.54 -0.99
C HIS A 328 4.19 -25.36 -0.35
N THR A 329 4.25 -25.60 0.96
CA THR A 329 3.23 -26.39 1.66
C THR A 329 2.14 -25.52 2.28
N THR A 330 0.94 -26.08 2.46
CA THR A 330 -0.19 -25.42 3.13
C THR A 330 0.18 -24.92 4.53
N ARG A 331 0.96 -25.70 5.27
CA ARG A 331 1.39 -25.35 6.64
C ARG A 331 2.31 -24.13 6.66
N GLU A 332 3.27 -24.06 5.76
CA GLU A 332 4.21 -22.92 5.63
C GLU A 332 3.46 -21.67 5.21
N LEU A 333 2.61 -21.76 4.19
CA LEU A 333 1.76 -20.67 3.72
C LEU A 333 0.89 -20.12 4.86
N TYR A 334 0.19 -20.99 5.59
CA TYR A 334 -0.68 -20.57 6.69
C TYR A 334 0.10 -19.95 7.84
N LYS A 335 1.26 -20.51 8.18
CA LYS A 335 2.14 -19.93 9.22
C LYS A 335 2.55 -18.50 8.82
N ARG A 336 3.02 -18.31 7.60
CA ARG A 336 3.46 -16.99 7.11
C ARG A 336 2.31 -15.97 7.11
N LEU A 337 1.12 -16.36 6.63
CA LEU A 337 -0.06 -15.50 6.67
C LEU A 337 -0.48 -15.16 8.10
N LYS A 338 -0.34 -16.07 9.04
CA LYS A 338 -0.60 -15.81 10.48
C LYS A 338 0.44 -14.88 11.10
N ASP A 339 1.71 -15.03 10.74
CA ASP A 339 2.77 -14.14 11.23
C ASP A 339 2.56 -12.72 10.72
N GLU A 340 2.08 -12.53 9.49
CA GLU A 340 1.69 -11.23 8.95
C GLU A 340 0.59 -10.54 9.78
N LEU A 341 -0.41 -11.28 10.27
CA LEU A 341 -1.48 -10.73 11.09
C LEU A 341 -1.01 -10.11 12.43
N ARG A 342 0.21 -10.45 12.88
CA ARG A 342 0.75 -9.88 14.11
C ARG A 342 1.14 -8.42 13.95
N THR A 343 1.62 -8.06 12.76
CA THR A 343 2.11 -6.71 12.46
C THR A 343 1.14 -5.89 11.61
N ASN A 344 0.28 -6.54 10.83
CA ASN A 344 -0.60 -5.91 9.87
C ASN A 344 -2.08 -6.01 10.30
N VAL A 345 -2.61 -4.97 10.96
CA VAL A 345 -4.00 -4.94 11.45
C VAL A 345 -5.04 -4.76 10.35
N GLY A 346 -4.64 -4.27 9.19
CA GLY A 346 -5.51 -4.10 8.01
C GLY A 346 -5.82 -5.41 7.30
N LEU A 347 -5.17 -6.53 7.70
CA LEU A 347 -5.36 -7.85 7.12
C LEU A 347 -6.27 -8.74 7.97
N ARG A 348 -7.02 -9.61 7.30
CA ARG A 348 -7.72 -10.74 7.94
C ARG A 348 -7.50 -12.00 7.11
N VAL A 349 -7.23 -13.10 7.77
CA VAL A 349 -7.05 -14.42 7.14
C VAL A 349 -8.11 -15.37 7.68
N SER A 350 -8.85 -15.99 6.78
CA SER A 350 -9.87 -16.98 7.12
C SER A 350 -9.74 -18.22 6.22
N PRO A 351 -10.03 -19.43 6.76
CA PRO A 351 -10.05 -20.63 5.94
C PRO A 351 -11.15 -20.54 4.86
N THR A 352 -10.99 -21.32 3.80
CA THR A 352 -12.02 -21.56 2.79
C THR A 352 -12.59 -22.98 2.96
N ASP A 353 -13.55 -23.37 2.14
CA ASP A 353 -14.04 -24.76 2.07
C ASP A 353 -12.95 -25.74 1.58
N ASN A 354 -11.92 -25.23 0.92
CA ASN A 354 -10.73 -25.98 0.51
C ASN A 354 -9.63 -25.79 1.56
N THR A 355 -9.13 -26.89 2.13
CA THR A 355 -8.09 -26.87 3.17
C THR A 355 -6.75 -26.28 2.72
N ASP A 356 -6.52 -26.22 1.42
CA ASP A 356 -5.27 -25.75 0.81
C ASP A 356 -5.34 -24.28 0.34
N GLU A 357 -6.44 -23.58 0.67
CA GLU A 357 -6.70 -22.21 0.28
C GLU A 357 -7.17 -21.37 1.47
N PHE A 358 -6.74 -20.11 1.52
CA PHE A 358 -7.10 -19.14 2.55
C PHE A 358 -7.64 -17.86 1.90
N ASN A 359 -8.73 -17.32 2.44
CA ASN A 359 -9.18 -15.97 2.09
C ASN A 359 -8.33 -14.96 2.87
N VAL A 360 -7.60 -14.14 2.15
CA VAL A 360 -6.85 -13.01 2.68
C VAL A 360 -7.60 -11.75 2.31
N SER A 361 -8.03 -10.98 3.31
CA SER A 361 -8.82 -9.76 3.14
C SER A 361 -7.97 -8.55 3.51
N GLY A 362 -8.04 -7.49 2.71
CA GLY A 362 -7.30 -6.25 2.90
C GLY A 362 -8.11 -5.03 2.47
N ARG A 363 -7.54 -3.85 2.65
CA ARG A 363 -8.19 -2.56 2.33
C ARG A 363 -8.30 -2.32 0.82
N GLY A 364 -7.31 -2.76 0.05
CA GLY A 364 -7.25 -2.57 -1.38
C GLY A 364 -6.45 -3.67 -2.07
N GLU A 365 -6.48 -3.66 -3.40
CA GLU A 365 -5.77 -4.63 -4.23
C GLU A 365 -4.25 -4.47 -4.11
N LEU A 366 -3.76 -3.21 -4.01
CA LEU A 366 -2.34 -2.93 -3.84
C LEU A 366 -1.80 -3.50 -2.52
N HIS A 367 -2.56 -3.41 -1.43
CA HIS A 367 -2.16 -3.99 -0.15
C HIS A 367 -1.93 -5.51 -0.26
N LEU A 368 -2.85 -6.23 -0.93
CA LEU A 368 -2.74 -7.68 -1.12
C LEU A 368 -1.64 -8.05 -2.12
N SER A 369 -1.40 -7.24 -3.15
CA SER A 369 -0.32 -7.48 -4.11
C SER A 369 1.06 -7.28 -3.50
N ILE A 370 1.21 -6.32 -2.60
CA ILE A 370 2.47 -6.10 -1.86
C ILE A 370 2.75 -7.28 -0.94
N LEU A 371 1.74 -7.80 -0.22
CA LEU A 371 1.91 -9.02 0.56
C LEU A 371 2.38 -10.19 -0.31
N ALA A 372 1.73 -10.39 -1.45
CA ALA A 372 2.08 -11.47 -2.38
C ALA A 372 3.52 -11.31 -2.93
N GLU A 373 3.93 -10.08 -3.27
CA GLU A 373 5.28 -9.81 -3.75
C GLU A 373 6.34 -9.97 -2.64
N THR A 374 6.03 -9.58 -1.40
CA THR A 374 6.90 -9.81 -0.25
C THR A 374 7.12 -11.31 -0.03
N MET A 375 6.05 -12.10 0.00
CA MET A 375 6.15 -13.56 0.15
C MET A 375 6.92 -14.20 -1.00
N ARG A 376 6.76 -13.71 -2.25
CA ARG A 376 7.53 -14.15 -3.40
C ARG A 376 9.03 -13.98 -3.18
N ARG A 377 9.46 -12.82 -2.67
CA ARG A 377 10.87 -12.51 -2.38
C ARG A 377 11.42 -13.27 -1.19
N GLU A 378 10.56 -13.68 -0.26
CA GLU A 378 10.91 -14.56 0.85
C GLU A 378 11.09 -16.04 0.45
N GLY A 379 10.87 -16.39 -0.83
CA GLY A 379 11.05 -17.75 -1.35
C GLY A 379 9.79 -18.61 -1.36
N TYR A 380 8.61 -18.03 -1.14
CA TYR A 380 7.35 -18.76 -1.19
C TYR A 380 6.87 -19.03 -2.62
N GLU A 381 6.34 -20.23 -2.82
CA GLU A 381 5.63 -20.64 -4.03
C GLU A 381 4.16 -20.89 -3.70
N PHE A 382 3.25 -20.14 -4.32
CA PHE A 382 1.81 -20.19 -4.06
C PHE A 382 1.02 -19.70 -5.28
N GLN A 383 -0.31 -19.73 -5.19
CA GLN A 383 -1.20 -19.18 -6.21
C GLN A 383 -2.19 -18.20 -5.60
N VAL A 384 -2.61 -17.21 -6.39
CA VAL A 384 -3.62 -16.24 -5.98
C VAL A 384 -4.75 -16.13 -7.00
N SER A 385 -5.95 -15.82 -6.51
CA SER A 385 -7.12 -15.51 -7.35
C SER A 385 -7.23 -14.00 -7.61
N GLN A 386 -8.14 -13.61 -8.49
CA GLN A 386 -8.58 -12.22 -8.63
C GLN A 386 -9.11 -11.68 -7.29
N ALA A 387 -8.89 -10.39 -7.05
CA ALA A 387 -9.49 -9.67 -5.94
C ALA A 387 -11.02 -9.61 -6.08
N LYS A 388 -11.74 -9.78 -4.97
CA LYS A 388 -13.21 -9.71 -4.92
C LYS A 388 -13.64 -8.77 -3.79
N PRO A 389 -14.69 -7.94 -3.99
CA PRO A 389 -15.22 -7.12 -2.92
C PRO A 389 -15.86 -8.00 -1.83
N ILE A 390 -15.83 -7.50 -0.60
CA ILE A 390 -16.46 -8.15 0.55
C ILE A 390 -17.89 -7.63 0.66
N PHE A 391 -18.86 -8.50 0.45
CA PHE A 391 -20.27 -8.17 0.59
C PHE A 391 -20.71 -8.30 2.05
N LYS A 392 -21.60 -7.41 2.49
CA LYS A 392 -22.25 -7.47 3.81
C LYS A 392 -23.76 -7.68 3.67
N LEU A 393 -24.33 -8.45 4.58
CA LEU A 393 -25.77 -8.58 4.69
C LEU A 393 -26.26 -7.58 5.76
N ILE A 394 -26.94 -6.51 5.36
CA ILE A 394 -27.49 -5.47 6.24
C ILE A 394 -29.00 -5.48 6.02
N ASP A 395 -29.77 -5.66 7.08
CA ASP A 395 -31.24 -5.74 7.03
C ASP A 395 -31.77 -6.76 5.99
N GLY A 396 -31.09 -7.90 5.87
CA GLY A 396 -31.48 -8.96 4.92
C GLY A 396 -31.18 -8.65 3.46
N LYS A 397 -30.51 -7.53 3.16
CA LYS A 397 -30.13 -7.13 1.81
C LYS A 397 -28.61 -7.11 1.64
N THR A 398 -28.15 -7.52 0.46
CA THR A 398 -26.73 -7.51 0.14
C THR A 398 -26.24 -6.10 -0.14
N HIS A 399 -25.26 -5.65 0.64
CA HIS A 399 -24.55 -4.39 0.46
C HIS A 399 -23.13 -4.67 -0.01
N GLU A 400 -22.59 -3.75 -0.81
CA GLU A 400 -21.24 -3.78 -1.34
C GLU A 400 -20.48 -2.51 -0.96
N PRO A 401 -19.14 -2.58 -0.84
CA PRO A 401 -18.34 -1.41 -0.56
C PRO A 401 -18.33 -0.47 -1.78
N TYR A 402 -18.42 0.83 -1.49
CA TYR A 402 -18.33 1.92 -2.47
C TYR A 402 -17.10 2.78 -2.14
N GLU A 403 -16.54 3.36 -3.17
CA GLU A 403 -15.41 4.26 -3.08
C GLU A 403 -15.72 5.58 -3.79
N THR A 404 -15.20 6.68 -3.22
CA THR A 404 -15.12 7.96 -3.91
C THR A 404 -13.83 7.97 -4.72
N LEU A 405 -13.97 7.94 -6.03
CA LEU A 405 -12.86 7.96 -6.98
C LEU A 405 -12.58 9.39 -7.42
N HIS A 406 -11.38 9.86 -7.17
CA HIS A 406 -10.85 11.14 -7.65
C HIS A 406 -9.95 10.90 -8.84
N ILE A 407 -10.18 11.64 -9.92
CA ILE A 407 -9.36 11.61 -11.13
C ILE A 407 -8.95 13.03 -11.48
N GLU A 408 -7.66 13.19 -11.75
CA GLU A 408 -7.11 14.39 -12.37
C GLU A 408 -6.51 14.03 -13.72
N THR A 409 -6.96 14.66 -14.79
CA THR A 409 -6.58 14.29 -16.15
C THR A 409 -6.80 15.44 -17.12
N ASN A 410 -6.17 15.37 -18.31
CA ASN A 410 -6.42 16.30 -19.39
C ASN A 410 -7.87 16.16 -19.93
N GLU A 411 -8.49 17.29 -20.31
CA GLU A 411 -9.86 17.34 -20.85
C GLU A 411 -10.07 16.40 -22.05
N SER A 412 -9.03 16.16 -22.85
CA SER A 412 -9.09 15.24 -24.00
C SER A 412 -9.45 13.80 -23.63
N HIS A 413 -9.21 13.36 -22.38
CA HIS A 413 -9.46 12.00 -21.90
C HIS A 413 -10.85 11.84 -21.26
N TYR A 414 -11.57 12.94 -21.01
CA TYR A 414 -12.85 12.95 -20.30
C TYR A 414 -13.88 11.97 -20.87
N GLY A 415 -14.10 12.00 -22.20
CA GLY A 415 -15.10 11.16 -22.86
C GLY A 415 -14.84 9.66 -22.69
N VAL A 416 -13.58 9.23 -22.93
CA VAL A 416 -13.18 7.81 -22.83
C VAL A 416 -13.26 7.31 -21.40
N LEU A 417 -12.84 8.14 -20.42
CA LEU A 417 -12.89 7.76 -19.01
C LEU A 417 -14.33 7.67 -18.50
N THR A 418 -15.17 8.67 -18.80
CA THR A 418 -16.56 8.71 -18.37
C THR A 418 -17.38 7.57 -18.96
N GLU A 419 -17.19 7.23 -20.25
CA GLU A 419 -17.84 6.10 -20.89
C GLU A 419 -17.48 4.77 -20.19
N ASN A 420 -16.19 4.52 -19.94
CA ASN A 420 -15.76 3.30 -19.28
C ASN A 420 -16.26 3.21 -17.82
N LEU A 421 -16.20 4.33 -17.07
CA LEU A 421 -16.66 4.40 -15.69
C LEU A 421 -18.18 4.18 -15.58
N ASN A 422 -18.98 4.67 -16.53
CA ASN A 422 -20.43 4.40 -16.60
C ASN A 422 -20.72 2.90 -16.75
N HIS A 423 -19.95 2.17 -17.58
CA HIS A 423 -20.08 0.71 -17.72
C HIS A 423 -19.69 -0.02 -16.42
N ARG A 424 -18.92 0.62 -15.55
CA ARG A 424 -18.49 0.13 -14.24
C ARG A 424 -19.39 0.59 -13.09
N LEU A 425 -20.55 1.19 -13.41
CA LEU A 425 -21.54 1.69 -12.45
C LEU A 425 -21.04 2.88 -11.61
N ALA A 426 -20.09 3.64 -12.09
CA ALA A 426 -19.67 4.87 -11.45
C ALA A 426 -20.73 5.97 -11.68
N VAL A 427 -20.97 6.77 -10.67
CA VAL A 427 -21.83 7.96 -10.70
C VAL A 427 -20.94 9.19 -10.60
N LEU A 428 -20.96 10.05 -11.59
CA LEU A 428 -20.26 11.33 -11.56
C LEU A 428 -20.93 12.25 -10.54
N GLU A 429 -20.19 12.69 -9.54
CA GLU A 429 -20.65 13.60 -8.49
C GLU A 429 -20.25 15.05 -8.76
N ASP A 430 -19.02 15.25 -9.29
CA ASP A 430 -18.46 16.58 -9.46
C ASP A 430 -17.45 16.65 -10.61
N VAL A 431 -17.39 17.83 -11.27
CA VAL A 431 -16.42 18.14 -12.32
C VAL A 431 -15.92 19.56 -12.13
N VAL A 432 -14.65 19.71 -11.88
CA VAL A 432 -13.99 21.02 -11.76
C VAL A 432 -13.02 21.20 -12.92
N ASN A 433 -13.18 22.30 -13.66
CA ASN A 433 -12.24 22.74 -14.71
C ASN A 433 -11.61 24.05 -14.25
N ASP A 434 -10.31 24.05 -14.03
CA ASP A 434 -9.56 25.23 -13.57
C ASP A 434 -9.15 26.18 -14.72
N GLY A 435 -9.54 25.85 -15.97
CA GLY A 435 -9.19 26.62 -17.17
C GLY A 435 -7.78 26.35 -17.70
N SER A 436 -6.97 25.52 -17.04
CA SER A 436 -5.64 25.09 -17.51
C SER A 436 -5.68 23.94 -18.52
N GLY A 437 -6.88 23.37 -18.76
CA GLY A 437 -7.09 22.15 -19.56
C GLY A 437 -6.98 20.86 -18.75
N ILE A 438 -6.82 20.98 -17.43
CA ILE A 438 -6.88 19.85 -16.48
C ILE A 438 -8.27 19.78 -15.87
N LEU A 439 -8.87 18.59 -15.86
CA LEU A 439 -10.13 18.30 -15.21
C LEU A 439 -9.89 17.52 -13.92
N ARG A 440 -10.58 17.93 -12.87
CA ARG A 440 -10.75 17.17 -11.63
C ARG A 440 -12.13 16.58 -11.59
N LEU A 441 -12.22 15.26 -11.54
CA LEU A 441 -13.45 14.50 -11.58
C LEU A 441 -13.63 13.74 -10.27
N ARG A 442 -14.84 13.75 -9.73
CA ARG A 442 -15.20 12.95 -8.57
C ARG A 442 -16.34 12.01 -8.92
N PHE A 443 -16.11 10.72 -8.73
CA PHE A 443 -17.10 9.66 -8.96
C PHE A 443 -17.35 8.88 -7.69
N LEU A 444 -18.57 8.43 -7.50
CA LEU A 444 -18.93 7.38 -6.57
C LEU A 444 -19.03 6.06 -7.33
N ILE A 445 -18.23 5.06 -6.95
CA ILE A 445 -18.13 3.79 -7.69
C ILE A 445 -18.14 2.59 -6.72
N PRO A 446 -18.83 1.47 -7.05
CA PRO A 446 -18.66 0.24 -6.27
C PRO A 446 -17.23 -0.31 -6.43
N THR A 447 -16.62 -0.82 -5.36
CA THR A 447 -15.24 -1.35 -5.36
C THR A 447 -15.03 -2.39 -6.48
N ARG A 448 -16.05 -3.23 -6.79
CA ARG A 448 -15.96 -4.16 -7.94
C ARG A 448 -15.82 -3.47 -9.30
N GLY A 449 -16.20 -2.21 -9.41
CA GLY A 449 -16.01 -1.41 -10.62
C GLY A 449 -14.59 -0.89 -10.77
N LEU A 450 -13.82 -0.77 -9.68
CA LEU A 450 -12.42 -0.35 -9.70
C LEU A 450 -11.46 -1.49 -10.04
N ILE A 451 -11.84 -2.74 -9.77
CA ILE A 451 -10.99 -3.90 -10.10
C ILE A 451 -10.67 -3.90 -11.59
N GLY A 452 -9.39 -3.90 -11.93
CA GLY A 452 -8.88 -3.83 -13.31
C GLY A 452 -9.12 -2.48 -14.02
N PHE A 453 -9.50 -1.41 -13.30
CA PHE A 453 -9.64 -0.07 -13.90
C PHE A 453 -8.30 0.65 -14.02
N ARG A 454 -7.36 0.39 -13.11
CA ARG A 454 -6.08 1.10 -13.05
C ARG A 454 -5.26 0.97 -14.32
N SER A 455 -5.12 -0.24 -14.85
CA SER A 455 -4.40 -0.48 -16.12
C SER A 455 -5.11 0.17 -17.30
N PHE A 456 -6.45 0.14 -17.35
CA PHE A 456 -7.22 0.86 -18.36
C PHE A 456 -6.96 2.37 -18.27
N PHE A 457 -7.02 2.95 -17.08
CA PHE A 457 -6.81 4.37 -16.82
C PHE A 457 -5.42 4.83 -17.28
N GLN A 458 -4.36 4.13 -16.89
CA GLN A 458 -2.99 4.43 -17.30
C GLN A 458 -2.81 4.41 -18.82
N ASN A 459 -3.40 3.40 -19.48
CA ASN A 459 -3.35 3.31 -20.95
C ASN A 459 -4.16 4.41 -21.63
N ALA A 460 -5.37 4.71 -21.14
CA ALA A 460 -6.25 5.73 -21.70
C ALA A 460 -5.68 7.14 -21.57
N THR A 461 -5.02 7.44 -20.45
CA THR A 461 -4.39 8.73 -20.15
C THR A 461 -2.93 8.81 -20.61
N ARG A 462 -2.37 7.71 -21.16
CA ARG A 462 -0.94 7.60 -21.55
C ARG A 462 0.03 7.86 -20.39
N GLY A 463 -0.42 7.64 -19.15
CA GLY A 463 0.35 7.91 -17.94
C GLY A 463 0.22 9.33 -17.40
N ASP A 464 -0.44 10.26 -18.10
CA ASP A 464 -0.56 11.67 -17.68
C ASP A 464 -1.68 11.90 -16.64
N GLY A 465 -2.52 10.89 -16.38
CA GLY A 465 -3.62 10.99 -15.42
C GLY A 465 -3.24 10.49 -14.04
N ILE A 466 -3.84 11.10 -13.03
CA ILE A 466 -3.71 10.70 -11.62
C ILE A 466 -5.05 10.23 -11.12
N MET A 467 -5.08 9.12 -10.41
CA MET A 467 -6.28 8.61 -9.77
C MET A 467 -6.02 8.16 -8.35
N SER A 468 -7.00 8.38 -7.48
CA SER A 468 -7.02 7.84 -6.12
C SER A 468 -8.45 7.50 -5.74
N SER A 469 -8.61 6.56 -4.82
CA SER A 469 -9.92 6.23 -4.27
C SER A 469 -9.89 6.21 -2.75
N THR A 470 -11.02 6.55 -2.15
CA THR A 470 -11.23 6.52 -0.70
C THR A 470 -12.54 5.80 -0.40
N PHE A 471 -12.56 5.01 0.67
CA PHE A 471 -13.74 4.27 1.08
C PHE A 471 -14.90 5.21 1.44
N ALA A 472 -16.07 4.99 0.80
CA ALA A 472 -17.28 5.81 0.97
C ALA A 472 -18.41 5.08 1.72
N GLY A 473 -18.14 3.90 2.28
CA GLY A 473 -19.12 3.11 3.02
C GLY A 473 -19.76 1.99 2.20
N TYR A 474 -20.69 1.29 2.83
CA TYR A 474 -21.45 0.20 2.21
C TYR A 474 -22.79 0.71 1.67
N LYS A 475 -23.09 0.41 0.41
CA LYS A 475 -24.38 0.72 -0.24
C LYS A 475 -25.02 -0.54 -0.79
N PHE A 476 -26.33 -0.49 -1.03
CA PHE A 476 -27.07 -1.61 -1.61
C PHE A 476 -26.48 -2.01 -2.97
N LYS A 477 -26.25 -3.33 -3.16
CA LYS A 477 -25.71 -3.86 -4.40
C LYS A 477 -26.70 -3.69 -5.55
N THR A 478 -26.32 -2.96 -6.58
CA THR A 478 -27.15 -2.69 -7.76
C THR A 478 -26.42 -3.07 -9.04
N GLY A 479 -27.19 -3.54 -10.02
CA GLY A 479 -26.69 -3.78 -11.39
C GLY A 479 -25.55 -4.80 -11.50
N THR A 480 -25.04 -4.94 -12.70
CA THR A 480 -23.87 -5.78 -13.05
C THR A 480 -22.81 -4.91 -13.72
N VAL A 481 -21.57 -5.02 -13.26
CA VAL A 481 -20.44 -4.35 -13.91
C VAL A 481 -20.17 -5.06 -15.24
N SER A 482 -20.17 -4.30 -16.32
CA SER A 482 -19.76 -4.79 -17.63
C SER A 482 -18.26 -4.61 -17.78
N GLN A 483 -17.50 -5.65 -17.50
CA GLN A 483 -16.06 -5.65 -17.75
C GLN A 483 -15.80 -6.18 -19.16
N SER A 484 -14.94 -5.50 -19.92
CA SER A 484 -14.38 -6.06 -21.13
C SER A 484 -13.42 -7.19 -20.75
N THR A 485 -13.82 -8.43 -21.01
CA THR A 485 -12.94 -9.58 -20.74
C THR A 485 -11.84 -9.63 -21.77
N GLN A 486 -10.59 -9.66 -21.30
CA GLN A 486 -9.43 -9.92 -22.15
C GLN A 486 -9.41 -11.42 -22.52
N GLY A 487 -9.33 -11.74 -23.81
CA GLY A 487 -9.12 -13.13 -24.25
C GLY A 487 -7.65 -13.54 -24.12
N PHE A 488 -7.42 -14.80 -23.83
CA PHE A 488 -6.08 -15.36 -23.63
C PHE A 488 -5.70 -16.38 -24.69
N LEU A 489 -4.39 -16.46 -24.98
CA LEU A 489 -3.78 -17.59 -25.67
C LEU A 489 -3.41 -18.63 -24.62
N VAL A 490 -4.08 -19.78 -24.66
CA VAL A 490 -3.95 -20.83 -23.63
C VAL A 490 -3.21 -22.03 -24.21
N ALA A 491 -2.16 -22.51 -23.56
CA ALA A 491 -1.43 -23.70 -24.00
C ALA A 491 -2.34 -24.94 -24.00
N SER A 492 -2.36 -25.65 -25.12
CA SER A 492 -3.19 -26.86 -25.33
C SER A 492 -2.51 -28.15 -24.89
N GLN A 493 -1.22 -28.14 -24.61
CA GLN A 493 -0.45 -29.31 -24.17
C GLN A 493 0.80 -28.89 -23.38
N ALA A 494 1.34 -29.83 -22.63
CA ALA A 494 2.59 -29.66 -21.90
C ALA A 494 3.80 -29.88 -22.85
N GLY A 495 4.92 -29.20 -22.56
CA GLY A 495 6.17 -29.35 -23.28
C GLY A 495 7.06 -28.10 -23.18
N THR A 496 8.03 -28.00 -24.06
CA THR A 496 8.90 -26.81 -24.17
C THR A 496 8.46 -25.95 -25.34
N SER A 497 8.31 -24.64 -25.11
CA SER A 497 7.95 -23.69 -26.18
C SER A 497 9.04 -23.58 -27.23
N VAL A 498 8.65 -23.57 -28.49
CA VAL A 498 9.58 -23.49 -29.64
C VAL A 498 9.25 -22.28 -30.52
N ALA A 499 10.26 -21.76 -31.22
CA ALA A 499 10.11 -20.57 -32.06
C ALA A 499 8.97 -20.68 -33.07
N PHE A 500 8.82 -21.80 -33.73
CA PHE A 500 7.76 -22.03 -34.71
C PHE A 500 6.35 -22.00 -34.08
N GLY A 501 6.17 -22.62 -32.92
CA GLY A 501 4.90 -22.60 -32.18
C GLY A 501 4.54 -21.19 -31.71
N LEU A 502 5.54 -20.43 -31.24
CA LEU A 502 5.35 -19.03 -30.80
C LEU A 502 5.03 -18.10 -31.97
N THR A 503 5.62 -18.26 -33.15
CA THR A 503 5.27 -17.47 -34.35
C THR A 503 3.80 -17.61 -34.68
N ASN A 504 3.27 -18.84 -34.68
CA ASN A 504 1.85 -19.08 -34.92
C ASN A 504 0.94 -18.45 -33.84
N ALA A 505 1.41 -18.39 -32.60
CA ALA A 505 0.70 -17.71 -31.51
C ALA A 505 0.72 -16.18 -31.69
N GLN A 506 1.84 -15.60 -32.12
CA GLN A 506 2.01 -14.17 -32.36
C GLN A 506 1.13 -13.60 -33.48
N GLU A 507 0.74 -14.42 -34.45
CA GLU A 507 -0.26 -14.03 -35.46
C GLU A 507 -1.62 -13.72 -34.84
N ARG A 508 -1.94 -14.38 -33.72
CA ARG A 508 -3.24 -14.31 -33.04
C ARG A 508 -3.27 -13.38 -31.83
N GLY A 509 -2.12 -13.02 -31.30
CA GLY A 509 -2.02 -12.17 -30.13
C GLY A 509 -0.59 -11.77 -29.78
N LYS A 510 -0.41 -11.28 -28.57
CA LYS A 510 0.89 -10.94 -28.00
C LYS A 510 1.31 -12.05 -27.05
N THR A 511 2.51 -12.60 -27.19
CA THR A 511 3.00 -13.67 -26.31
C THR A 511 3.62 -13.10 -25.03
N MET A 512 3.52 -13.87 -23.95
CA MET A 512 4.07 -13.55 -22.62
C MET A 512 5.26 -14.45 -22.26
N ILE A 513 5.59 -15.41 -23.12
CA ILE A 513 6.70 -16.34 -22.94
C ILE A 513 7.66 -16.30 -24.11
N SER A 514 8.93 -16.61 -23.85
CA SER A 514 9.97 -16.80 -24.86
C SER A 514 10.09 -18.27 -25.25
N ALA A 515 10.87 -18.56 -26.29
CA ALA A 515 11.23 -19.94 -26.67
C ALA A 515 12.13 -20.60 -25.60
N GLY A 516 12.00 -21.90 -25.43
CA GLY A 516 12.76 -22.68 -24.45
C GLY A 516 12.12 -22.74 -23.05
N LYS A 517 10.96 -22.11 -22.83
CA LYS A 517 10.26 -22.16 -21.55
C LYS A 517 9.37 -23.40 -21.45
N GLN A 518 9.34 -24.00 -20.25
CA GLN A 518 8.41 -25.09 -19.94
C GLN A 518 6.98 -24.56 -19.84
N VAL A 519 6.06 -25.24 -20.50
CA VAL A 519 4.62 -24.92 -20.45
C VAL A 519 3.82 -26.18 -20.14
N TYR A 520 2.61 -25.98 -19.63
CA TYR A 520 1.66 -27.06 -19.36
C TYR A 520 0.28 -26.72 -19.91
N GLU A 521 -0.60 -27.71 -20.08
CA GLU A 521 -1.97 -27.49 -20.54
C GLU A 521 -2.71 -26.57 -19.57
N GLY A 522 -3.38 -25.54 -20.10
CA GLY A 522 -4.08 -24.54 -19.31
C GLY A 522 -3.23 -23.36 -18.86
N MET A 523 -1.92 -23.35 -19.08
CA MET A 523 -1.07 -22.18 -18.86
C MET A 523 -1.39 -21.10 -19.89
N ILE A 524 -1.51 -19.84 -19.46
CA ILE A 524 -1.70 -18.70 -20.33
C ILE A 524 -0.34 -18.27 -20.86
N VAL A 525 -0.21 -18.24 -22.19
CA VAL A 525 1.04 -17.96 -22.89
C VAL A 525 1.02 -16.63 -23.65
N GLY A 526 -0.11 -15.93 -23.61
CA GLY A 526 -0.25 -14.62 -24.26
C GLY A 526 -1.66 -14.05 -24.19
N LEU A 527 -1.78 -12.81 -24.66
CA LEU A 527 -3.03 -12.07 -24.80
C LEU A 527 -3.59 -12.25 -26.21
N HIS A 528 -4.84 -12.65 -26.32
CA HIS A 528 -5.52 -12.82 -27.62
C HIS A 528 -6.03 -11.47 -28.14
N LYS A 529 -6.05 -11.27 -29.45
CA LYS A 529 -6.58 -10.07 -30.11
C LYS A 529 -8.11 -9.93 -29.96
N ARG A 530 -8.82 -11.02 -29.62
CA ARG A 530 -10.28 -11.06 -29.45
C ARG A 530 -10.63 -11.32 -27.97
N PRO A 531 -11.80 -10.93 -27.50
CA PRO A 531 -12.21 -11.10 -26.10
C PRO A 531 -12.59 -12.56 -25.75
N THR A 532 -12.10 -13.53 -26.48
CA THR A 532 -12.34 -14.97 -26.26
C THR A 532 -11.02 -15.71 -26.19
N ASP A 533 -10.97 -16.74 -25.35
CA ASP A 533 -9.80 -17.59 -25.23
C ASP A 533 -9.56 -18.43 -26.50
N LEU A 534 -8.30 -18.66 -26.77
CA LEU A 534 -7.86 -19.48 -27.87
C LEU A 534 -6.79 -20.50 -27.42
N ALA A 535 -7.10 -21.78 -27.59
CA ALA A 535 -6.13 -22.83 -27.37
C ALA A 535 -5.05 -22.84 -28.48
N VAL A 536 -3.79 -22.75 -28.07
CA VAL A 536 -2.62 -22.71 -28.98
C VAL A 536 -1.59 -23.77 -28.59
N ASN A 537 -0.93 -24.33 -29.59
CA ASN A 537 0.18 -25.27 -29.38
C ASN A 537 1.51 -24.54 -29.60
N VAL A 538 2.14 -24.09 -28.52
CA VAL A 538 3.43 -23.39 -28.55
C VAL A 538 4.63 -24.36 -28.59
N CYS A 539 4.37 -25.66 -28.37
CA CYS A 539 5.42 -26.72 -28.44
C CYS A 539 5.52 -27.36 -29.83
N LYS A 540 4.73 -26.88 -30.80
CA LYS A 540 4.70 -27.46 -32.14
C LYS A 540 5.97 -27.12 -32.92
N GLU A 541 6.74 -28.15 -33.26
CA GLU A 541 7.91 -28.03 -34.12
C GLU A 541 7.53 -27.93 -35.61
N LYS A 542 8.39 -27.30 -36.38
CA LYS A 542 8.25 -27.27 -37.84
C LYS A 542 8.51 -28.71 -38.40
N LYS A 543 7.51 -29.29 -39.05
CA LYS A 543 7.72 -30.58 -39.73
C LYS A 543 8.78 -30.40 -40.81
N LEU A 544 9.86 -31.19 -40.74
CA LEU A 544 10.85 -31.26 -41.79
C LEU A 544 10.21 -31.96 -43.00
N THR A 545 10.02 -31.25 -44.09
CA THR A 545 9.64 -31.82 -45.38
C THR A 545 10.88 -31.98 -46.23
N ASN A 546 10.99 -33.11 -46.98
CA ASN A 546 12.16 -33.45 -47.79
C ASN A 546 12.41 -32.51 -49.01
N MET A 547 11.58 -31.47 -49.21
CA MET A 547 11.80 -30.43 -50.22
C MET A 547 12.28 -29.14 -49.52
N ARG A 548 13.57 -28.95 -49.43
CA ARG A 548 14.18 -27.66 -49.10
C ARG A 548 14.29 -26.83 -50.38
N SER A 549 13.51 -25.78 -50.49
CA SER A 549 13.87 -24.64 -51.34
C SER A 549 14.94 -23.83 -50.58
N SER A 550 16.02 -23.45 -51.27
CA SER A 550 17.17 -22.73 -50.73
C SER A 550 16.83 -21.31 -50.16
N THR A 551 15.59 -20.89 -50.26
CA THR A 551 15.03 -19.63 -49.75
C THR A 551 14.25 -19.79 -48.43
N ALA A 552 14.22 -20.98 -47.80
CA ALA A 552 13.36 -21.26 -46.63
C ALA A 552 14.05 -21.13 -45.28
N ASP A 553 15.28 -20.66 -45.19
CA ASP A 553 15.93 -20.23 -43.96
C ASP A 553 15.58 -18.74 -43.63
N ILE A 554 14.29 -18.41 -43.71
CA ILE A 554 13.81 -17.18 -43.10
C ILE A 554 13.98 -17.35 -41.60
N THR A 555 14.98 -16.68 -41.05
CA THR A 555 15.19 -16.57 -39.59
C THR A 555 13.90 -16.02 -39.00
N THR A 556 13.16 -16.86 -38.30
CA THR A 556 11.86 -16.48 -37.71
C THR A 556 12.14 -15.45 -36.62
N LYS A 557 11.92 -14.18 -36.91
CA LYS A 557 12.13 -13.09 -35.96
C LYS A 557 10.92 -13.05 -35.03
N LEU A 558 11.08 -13.53 -33.79
CA LEU A 558 10.07 -13.43 -32.75
C LEU A 558 10.02 -12.01 -32.23
N ILE A 559 8.80 -11.52 -31.98
CA ILE A 559 8.57 -10.27 -31.24
C ILE A 559 8.86 -10.55 -29.78
N LYS A 560 9.48 -9.57 -29.09
CA LYS A 560 9.75 -9.68 -27.65
C LYS A 560 8.44 -9.97 -26.89
N PRO A 561 8.41 -10.96 -25.98
CA PRO A 561 7.24 -11.23 -25.15
C PRO A 561 6.94 -10.03 -24.23
N ILE A 562 5.68 -9.90 -23.84
CA ILE A 562 5.26 -8.94 -22.82
C ILE A 562 5.61 -9.54 -21.45
N GLU A 563 6.27 -8.77 -20.63
CA GLU A 563 6.50 -9.08 -19.22
C GLU A 563 5.49 -8.26 -18.40
N LEU A 564 4.62 -8.93 -17.66
CA LEU A 564 3.63 -8.30 -16.78
C LEU A 564 4.13 -8.30 -15.34
N SER A 565 3.93 -7.19 -14.65
CA SER A 565 4.07 -7.12 -13.20
C SER A 565 2.97 -7.94 -12.51
N LEU A 566 3.08 -8.13 -11.20
CA LEU A 566 2.05 -8.81 -10.42
C LEU A 566 0.73 -8.03 -10.48
N GLU A 567 0.78 -6.71 -10.32
CA GLU A 567 -0.39 -5.83 -10.39
C GLU A 567 -1.07 -5.89 -11.75
N GLU A 568 -0.30 -5.76 -12.85
CA GLU A 568 -0.85 -5.88 -14.20
C GLU A 568 -1.45 -7.26 -14.45
N SER A 569 -0.87 -8.31 -13.86
CA SER A 569 -1.40 -9.68 -13.94
C SER A 569 -2.72 -9.82 -13.19
N LEU A 570 -2.85 -9.21 -12.00
CA LEU A 570 -4.09 -9.18 -11.22
C LEU A 570 -5.21 -8.44 -11.95
N ASP A 571 -4.90 -7.31 -12.58
CA ASP A 571 -5.85 -6.48 -13.32
C ASP A 571 -6.52 -7.21 -14.51
N ILE A 572 -5.81 -8.13 -15.16
CA ILE A 572 -6.30 -8.79 -16.39
C ILE A 572 -6.98 -10.14 -16.15
N ILE A 573 -6.75 -10.79 -15.00
CA ILE A 573 -7.39 -12.07 -14.69
C ILE A 573 -8.84 -11.90 -14.26
N SER A 574 -9.63 -12.94 -14.47
CA SER A 574 -11.01 -13.07 -14.01
C SER A 574 -11.14 -14.20 -12.98
N GLU A 575 -12.36 -14.56 -12.61
CA GLU A 575 -12.62 -15.69 -11.71
C GLU A 575 -12.17 -17.06 -12.27
N GLU A 576 -11.99 -17.15 -13.59
CA GLU A 576 -11.58 -18.38 -14.27
C GLU A 576 -10.08 -18.60 -14.28
N GLU A 577 -9.30 -17.59 -13.92
CA GLU A 577 -7.85 -17.62 -13.89
C GLU A 577 -7.27 -17.57 -12.48
N LEU A 578 -6.02 -17.99 -12.39
CA LEU A 578 -5.15 -17.90 -11.22
C LEU A 578 -3.77 -17.41 -11.65
N ILE A 579 -3.08 -16.74 -10.75
CA ILE A 579 -1.66 -16.40 -10.90
C ILE A 579 -0.86 -17.39 -10.05
N GLU A 580 0.04 -18.10 -10.66
CA GLU A 580 1.08 -18.90 -10.03
C GLU A 580 2.25 -17.96 -9.73
N ILE A 581 2.58 -17.81 -8.46
CA ILE A 581 3.65 -16.95 -7.96
C ILE A 581 4.78 -17.83 -7.44
N THR A 582 5.96 -17.65 -8.01
CA THR A 582 7.19 -18.31 -7.55
C THR A 582 8.29 -17.26 -7.42
N PRO A 583 9.39 -17.54 -6.70
CA PRO A 583 10.51 -16.60 -6.62
C PRO A 583 11.02 -16.12 -7.99
N ASP A 584 11.06 -17.03 -8.98
CA ASP A 584 11.66 -16.78 -10.29
C ASP A 584 10.65 -16.29 -11.35
N HIS A 585 9.37 -16.71 -11.26
CA HIS A 585 8.39 -16.48 -12.32
C HIS A 585 7.00 -16.14 -11.80
N LEU A 586 6.30 -15.29 -12.54
CA LEU A 586 4.85 -15.09 -12.48
C LEU A 586 4.22 -15.78 -13.69
N ARG A 587 3.30 -16.73 -13.47
CA ARG A 587 2.63 -17.47 -14.53
C ARG A 587 1.12 -17.37 -14.37
N LEU A 588 0.44 -16.93 -15.40
CA LEU A 588 -1.02 -16.95 -15.44
C LEU A 588 -1.47 -18.33 -15.93
N ARG A 589 -2.56 -18.84 -15.34
CA ARG A 589 -3.14 -20.10 -15.75
C ARG A 589 -4.64 -20.14 -15.59
N LYS A 590 -5.29 -21.02 -16.29
CA LYS A 590 -6.70 -21.32 -16.05
C LYS A 590 -6.87 -22.11 -14.74
N ARG A 591 -7.95 -21.84 -14.01
CA ARG A 591 -8.31 -22.59 -12.79
C ARG A 591 -8.50 -24.07 -13.12
N ILE A 592 -9.22 -24.38 -14.18
CA ILE A 592 -9.36 -25.74 -14.73
C ILE A 592 -8.34 -25.89 -15.86
N LEU A 593 -7.31 -26.72 -15.65
CA LEU A 593 -6.21 -26.85 -16.61
C LEU A 593 -6.64 -27.56 -17.90
N SER A 594 -7.42 -28.65 -17.79
CA SER A 594 -7.85 -29.45 -18.95
C SER A 594 -8.83 -28.69 -19.84
N THR A 595 -8.50 -28.54 -21.11
CA THR A 595 -9.37 -27.92 -22.12
C THR A 595 -10.74 -28.62 -22.23
N THR A 596 -10.73 -29.95 -22.14
CA THR A 596 -11.96 -30.75 -22.21
C THR A 596 -12.88 -30.50 -21.02
N GLU A 597 -12.30 -30.38 -19.82
CA GLU A 597 -13.08 -30.11 -18.60
C GLU A 597 -13.61 -28.67 -18.58
N ARG A 598 -12.84 -27.68 -19.05
CA ARG A 598 -13.32 -26.29 -19.23
C ARG A 598 -14.56 -26.22 -20.12
N LEU A 599 -14.51 -26.86 -21.28
CA LEU A 599 -15.65 -26.89 -22.21
C LEU A 599 -16.89 -27.59 -21.60
N ARG A 600 -16.69 -28.63 -20.80
CA ARG A 600 -17.79 -29.29 -20.07
C ARG A 600 -18.38 -28.39 -18.99
N PHE A 601 -17.53 -27.67 -18.27
CA PHE A 601 -17.94 -26.72 -17.22
C PHE A 601 -18.74 -25.57 -17.80
N GLU A 602 -18.28 -24.93 -18.88
CA GLU A 602 -19.00 -23.87 -19.59
C GLU A 602 -20.39 -24.34 -20.09
N LYS A 603 -20.47 -25.55 -20.63
CA LYS A 603 -21.76 -26.12 -21.05
C LYS A 603 -22.73 -26.29 -19.90
N ARG A 604 -22.25 -26.74 -18.72
CA ARG A 604 -23.07 -26.87 -17.51
C ARG A 604 -23.62 -25.52 -17.05
N ILE A 605 -22.76 -24.49 -16.97
CA ILE A 605 -23.18 -23.13 -16.58
C ILE A 605 -24.25 -22.59 -17.53
N LYS A 606 -24.07 -22.73 -18.86
CA LYS A 606 -25.05 -22.29 -19.85
C LYS A 606 -26.39 -23.03 -19.71
N GLN A 607 -26.37 -24.33 -19.42
CA GLN A 607 -27.59 -25.12 -19.18
C GLN A 607 -28.30 -24.71 -17.90
N THR A 608 -27.57 -24.48 -16.80
CA THR A 608 -28.16 -24.01 -15.51
C THR A 608 -28.76 -22.61 -15.67
N ALA A 609 -28.07 -21.68 -16.34
CA ALA A 609 -28.58 -20.33 -16.62
C ALA A 609 -29.81 -20.33 -17.53
N ALA A 610 -29.95 -21.30 -18.44
CA ALA A 610 -31.12 -21.47 -19.29
C ALA A 610 -32.31 -22.11 -18.53
N ALA A 611 -32.07 -22.90 -17.51
CA ALA A 611 -33.08 -23.54 -16.66
C ALA A 611 -33.64 -22.59 -15.58
N THR A 612 -32.95 -21.48 -15.29
CA THR A 612 -33.34 -20.48 -14.28
C THR A 612 -34.05 -19.26 -14.88
N LYS A 613 -34.10 -19.17 -16.22
CA LYS A 613 -34.94 -18.24 -16.99
C LYS A 613 -36.27 -18.89 -17.38
#